data_d1f1e7f660d5edd6919d607378baad1c
#
_entry.id   d1f1e7f660d5edd6919d607378baad1c
#
_cell.length_a   1.000
_cell.length_b   1.000
_cell.length_c   1.000
_cell.angle_alpha   90.00
_cell.angle_beta   90.00
_cell.angle_gamma   90.00
#
_symmetry.space_group_name_H-M   'P 1'
#
loop_
_entity.id
_entity.type
_entity.pdbx_description
1 polymer ?
#
loop_
_entity_poly.entity_id
_entity_poly.type
_entity_poly.pdbx_seq_one_letter_code
_entity_poly.pdbx_strand_id
1 'polypeptide(L)'
;VYEEGYDKLILAPGAAPVRPPVPGADLPNVFTLRTLADADRIKAAVDGGVGRAVVVGAGFIGLELAENLVHRGVRTTVLDRNGQVLPPFDPEMTTPLLAALREKGVEVLLGQSAEAITADARGVTVRLTSGECRYAQLVVFGVGVRPENRLAVQAGLEAGPRGGIRVDEYLRTSDPDIYAVGDAVETDEFGTGERAQVPLAGPANRQGRIAADNVFGRRSKYRGTQATAVLGFFGHTAAITGQSERSLKRLGRAYRKVYVHSAHHAGYYPGAEGMTLKVLFDPGSGRLLGAQGVGGAGVDKRIDVLAVAVQAGMTVYDLEEMELCYAPQFGSAKDPVNMAGFVAGGLLRGDHPQVDWEAVAAAADPPLLLDVRTPAEYAAGHIAGSVNLPVDDLRERLAELPRDRPVVAYCQVGQRGYLATRILVQAGFEAANLGGGYKTYLLHQPTSVAGRTDR
;
A
#
# COMPACT_ATOMS: atom_id res chain seq x y z
N VAL A 1 -23.71 -12.62 36.76
CA VAL A 1 -22.31 -12.38 37.18
C VAL A 1 -21.95 -13.48 38.15
N TYR A 2 -20.85 -14.18 37.89
CA TYR A 2 -20.28 -15.22 38.73
C TYR A 2 -18.75 -15.03 38.76
N GLU A 3 -18.10 -15.64 39.74
CA GLU A 3 -16.64 -15.69 39.85
C GLU A 3 -16.18 -17.12 39.43
N GLU A 4 -15.09 -17.14 38.63
CA GLU A 4 -14.45 -18.38 38.17
C GLU A 4 -12.95 -18.28 38.45
N GLY A 5 -12.39 -19.28 39.13
CA GLY A 5 -10.96 -19.40 39.33
C GLY A 5 -10.26 -19.91 38.09
N TYR A 6 -9.05 -19.44 37.84
CA TYR A 6 -8.22 -19.90 36.71
C TYR A 6 -6.75 -20.03 37.15
N ASP A 7 -6.04 -20.95 36.52
CA ASP A 7 -4.59 -21.08 36.64
C ASP A 7 -3.89 -20.19 35.58
N LYS A 8 -4.46 -20.10 34.38
CA LYS A 8 -4.01 -19.27 33.26
C LYS A 8 -5.20 -18.67 32.53
N LEU A 9 -5.04 -17.41 32.09
CA LEU A 9 -6.06 -16.69 31.35
C LEU A 9 -5.51 -16.19 30.03
N ILE A 10 -6.29 -16.28 28.95
CA ILE A 10 -5.96 -15.66 27.65
C ILE A 10 -7.01 -14.59 27.33
N LEU A 11 -6.56 -13.34 27.16
CA LEU A 11 -7.39 -12.21 26.76
C LEU A 11 -7.34 -12.06 25.24
N ALA A 12 -8.48 -12.19 24.55
CA ALA A 12 -8.61 -12.03 23.10
C ALA A 12 -9.79 -11.11 22.73
N PRO A 13 -9.91 -9.89 23.31
CA PRO A 13 -11.10 -9.06 23.14
C PRO A 13 -11.16 -8.38 21.76
N GLY A 14 -10.07 -8.39 20.98
CA GLY A 14 -9.99 -7.76 19.67
C GLY A 14 -9.91 -6.25 19.72
N ALA A 15 -10.50 -5.58 18.72
CA ALA A 15 -10.51 -4.12 18.61
C ALA A 15 -11.91 -3.61 18.28
N ALA A 16 -12.24 -2.43 18.75
CA ALA A 16 -13.47 -1.72 18.44
C ALA A 16 -13.27 -0.72 17.30
N PRO A 17 -14.28 -0.51 16.42
CA PRO A 17 -14.21 0.52 15.40
C PRO A 17 -14.15 1.91 16.04
N VAL A 18 -13.33 2.78 15.48
CA VAL A 18 -13.28 4.16 15.91
C VAL A 18 -14.52 4.90 15.40
N ARG A 19 -15.28 5.47 16.35
CA ARG A 19 -16.32 6.45 16.07
C ARG A 19 -15.78 7.83 16.46
N PRO A 20 -15.50 8.72 15.49
CA PRO A 20 -14.98 10.04 15.79
C PRO A 20 -15.98 10.84 16.64
N PRO A 21 -15.48 11.73 17.52
CA PRO A 21 -16.33 12.60 18.34
C PRO A 21 -16.88 13.78 17.50
N VAL A 22 -17.60 13.44 16.45
CA VAL A 22 -18.21 14.39 15.51
C VAL A 22 -19.67 14.57 15.91
N PRO A 23 -20.18 15.80 16.05
CA PRO A 23 -21.61 16.05 16.29
C PRO A 23 -22.47 15.29 15.27
N GLY A 24 -23.44 14.51 15.74
CA GLY A 24 -24.30 13.68 14.92
C GLY A 24 -23.73 12.30 14.56
N ALA A 25 -22.58 11.91 15.09
CA ALA A 25 -22.01 10.58 14.86
C ALA A 25 -22.91 9.42 15.34
N ASP A 26 -23.83 9.70 16.28
CA ASP A 26 -24.75 8.68 16.85
C ASP A 26 -26.14 8.67 16.20
N LEU A 27 -26.33 9.41 15.12
CA LEU A 27 -27.59 9.41 14.36
C LEU A 27 -27.90 8.01 13.80
N PRO A 28 -29.19 7.62 13.64
CA PRO A 28 -29.59 6.29 13.17
C PRO A 28 -29.02 5.90 11.78
N ASN A 29 -28.71 6.87 10.95
CA ASN A 29 -28.15 6.66 9.60
C ASN A 29 -26.61 6.61 9.57
N VAL A 30 -25.96 6.63 10.76
CA VAL A 30 -24.51 6.66 10.89
C VAL A 30 -24.04 5.36 11.53
N PHE A 31 -23.20 4.64 10.81
CA PHE A 31 -22.75 3.28 11.13
C PHE A 31 -21.24 3.21 11.31
N THR A 32 -20.81 2.14 11.96
CA THR A 32 -19.46 1.58 11.90
C THR A 32 -19.57 0.15 11.44
N LEU A 33 -18.50 -0.44 10.92
CA LEU A 33 -18.48 -1.82 10.44
C LEU A 33 -17.41 -2.61 11.17
N ARG A 34 -17.84 -3.64 11.92
CA ARG A 34 -16.94 -4.57 12.63
C ARG A 34 -17.49 -5.99 12.71
N THR A 35 -18.77 -6.14 12.96
CA THR A 35 -19.43 -7.41 13.18
C THR A 35 -20.40 -7.76 12.05
N LEU A 36 -20.83 -9.03 11.97
CA LEU A 36 -21.91 -9.44 11.06
C LEU A 36 -23.19 -8.63 11.30
N ALA A 37 -23.53 -8.36 12.55
CA ALA A 37 -24.70 -7.54 12.90
C ALA A 37 -24.58 -6.11 12.36
N ASP A 38 -23.36 -5.54 12.29
CA ASP A 38 -23.14 -4.24 11.65
C ASP A 38 -23.34 -4.33 10.13
N ALA A 39 -22.80 -5.38 9.51
CA ALA A 39 -22.98 -5.63 8.07
C ALA A 39 -24.45 -5.83 7.72
N ASP A 40 -25.19 -6.59 8.51
CA ASP A 40 -26.64 -6.81 8.33
C ASP A 40 -27.42 -5.51 8.43
N ARG A 41 -27.11 -4.63 9.37
CA ARG A 41 -27.76 -3.32 9.51
C ARG A 41 -27.48 -2.41 8.31
N ILE A 42 -26.22 -2.36 7.84
CA ILE A 42 -25.84 -1.59 6.64
C ILE A 42 -26.54 -2.18 5.42
N LYS A 43 -26.54 -3.52 5.27
CA LYS A 43 -27.22 -4.21 4.18
C LYS A 43 -28.72 -3.91 4.19
N ALA A 44 -29.38 -4.01 5.34
CA ALA A 44 -30.81 -3.71 5.48
C ALA A 44 -31.14 -2.27 5.06
N ALA A 45 -30.31 -1.30 5.43
CA ALA A 45 -30.48 0.09 4.99
C ALA A 45 -30.36 0.21 3.46
N VAL A 46 -29.37 -0.44 2.84
CA VAL A 46 -29.17 -0.44 1.38
C VAL A 46 -30.36 -1.13 0.68
N ASP A 47 -30.80 -2.29 1.17
CA ASP A 47 -31.98 -2.99 0.64
C ASP A 47 -33.27 -2.17 0.79
N GLY A 48 -33.35 -1.31 1.82
CA GLY A 48 -34.42 -0.35 2.05
C GLY A 48 -34.42 0.86 1.13
N GLY A 49 -33.51 0.93 0.13
CA GLY A 49 -33.51 1.96 -0.91
C GLY A 49 -32.57 3.15 -0.68
N VAL A 50 -31.49 2.97 0.06
CA VAL A 50 -30.42 3.97 0.14
C VAL A 50 -29.81 4.20 -1.25
N GLY A 51 -29.93 5.42 -1.77
CA GLY A 51 -29.37 5.83 -3.06
C GLY A 51 -28.05 6.60 -2.97
N ARG A 52 -27.69 7.11 -1.78
CA ARG A 52 -26.46 7.90 -1.57
C ARG A 52 -25.82 7.54 -0.24
N ALA A 53 -24.50 7.30 -0.26
CA ALA A 53 -23.71 7.00 0.93
C ALA A 53 -22.44 7.86 0.99
N VAL A 54 -22.01 8.14 2.22
CA VAL A 54 -20.70 8.71 2.53
C VAL A 54 -19.92 7.71 3.36
N VAL A 55 -18.74 7.32 2.87
CA VAL A 55 -17.75 6.49 3.58
C VAL A 55 -16.65 7.41 4.10
N VAL A 56 -16.47 7.46 5.40
CA VAL A 56 -15.43 8.26 6.05
C VAL A 56 -14.27 7.36 6.42
N GLY A 57 -13.16 7.53 5.72
CA GLY A 57 -11.95 6.70 5.78
C GLY A 57 -11.73 5.90 4.51
N ALA A 58 -10.59 6.11 3.85
CA ALA A 58 -10.16 5.44 2.62
C ALA A 58 -9.09 4.36 2.90
N GLY A 59 -9.17 3.68 4.05
CA GLY A 59 -8.38 2.48 4.38
C GLY A 59 -9.00 1.22 3.77
N PHE A 60 -8.49 0.03 4.17
CA PHE A 60 -8.97 -1.27 3.66
C PHE A 60 -10.51 -1.40 3.75
N ILE A 61 -11.08 -1.25 4.95
CA ILE A 61 -12.52 -1.41 5.18
C ILE A 61 -13.33 -0.38 4.37
N GLY A 62 -12.87 0.88 4.33
CA GLY A 62 -13.60 1.93 3.61
C GLY A 62 -13.63 1.71 2.10
N LEU A 63 -12.53 1.23 1.52
CA LEU A 63 -12.45 0.92 0.08
C LEU A 63 -13.31 -0.29 -0.28
N GLU A 64 -13.22 -1.40 0.48
CA GLU A 64 -14.06 -2.59 0.28
C GLU A 64 -15.57 -2.27 0.41
N LEU A 65 -15.91 -1.43 1.39
CA LEU A 65 -17.29 -0.97 1.55
C LEU A 65 -17.74 -0.11 0.36
N ALA A 66 -16.90 0.82 -0.10
CA ALA A 66 -17.20 1.67 -1.26
C ALA A 66 -17.46 0.84 -2.52
N GLU A 67 -16.63 -0.18 -2.79
CA GLU A 67 -16.84 -1.13 -3.89
C GLU A 67 -18.21 -1.82 -3.78
N ASN A 68 -18.51 -2.39 -2.60
CA ASN A 68 -19.77 -3.09 -2.38
C ASN A 68 -20.99 -2.17 -2.52
N LEU A 69 -20.93 -0.94 -2.04
CA LEU A 69 -21.98 0.06 -2.21
C LEU A 69 -22.19 0.41 -3.69
N VAL A 70 -21.11 0.62 -4.45
CA VAL A 70 -21.18 0.88 -5.90
C VAL A 70 -21.81 -0.29 -6.65
N HIS A 71 -21.40 -1.55 -6.35
CA HIS A 71 -22.01 -2.75 -6.94
C HIS A 71 -23.51 -2.88 -6.65
N ARG A 72 -23.97 -2.29 -5.54
CA ARG A 72 -25.40 -2.21 -5.17
C ARG A 72 -26.10 -0.97 -5.77
N GLY A 73 -25.43 -0.22 -6.66
CA GLY A 73 -26.02 0.96 -7.31
C GLY A 73 -26.10 2.21 -6.43
N VAL A 74 -25.43 2.24 -5.27
CA VAL A 74 -25.41 3.37 -4.35
C VAL A 74 -24.36 4.38 -4.81
N ARG A 75 -24.77 5.65 -5.02
CA ARG A 75 -23.81 6.74 -5.27
C ARG A 75 -22.95 6.96 -4.03
N THR A 76 -21.65 6.75 -4.16
CA THR A 76 -20.76 6.72 -3.01
C THR A 76 -19.76 7.88 -3.06
N THR A 77 -19.64 8.59 -1.95
CA THR A 77 -18.56 9.56 -1.69
C THR A 77 -17.64 8.98 -0.65
N VAL A 78 -16.33 8.97 -0.90
CA VAL A 78 -15.29 8.55 0.04
C VAL A 78 -14.53 9.78 0.52
N LEU A 79 -14.42 9.93 1.85
CA LEU A 79 -13.67 11.00 2.50
C LEU A 79 -12.44 10.42 3.19
N ASP A 80 -11.30 11.08 3.11
CA ASP A 80 -10.16 10.78 3.98
C ASP A 80 -9.41 12.05 4.35
N ARG A 81 -8.97 12.15 5.61
CA ARG A 81 -8.16 13.27 6.10
C ARG A 81 -6.74 13.28 5.52
N ASN A 82 -6.27 12.13 5.05
CA ASN A 82 -4.98 12.02 4.38
C ASN A 82 -5.11 12.45 2.91
N GLY A 83 -3.99 12.84 2.31
CA GLY A 83 -3.91 13.20 0.89
C GLY A 83 -3.89 12.02 -0.07
N GLN A 84 -4.13 10.78 0.42
CA GLN A 84 -4.13 9.56 -0.39
C GLN A 84 -5.13 8.54 0.15
N VAL A 85 -5.55 7.60 -0.69
CA VAL A 85 -6.23 6.37 -0.27
C VAL A 85 -5.20 5.36 0.25
N LEU A 86 -5.66 4.39 1.04
CA LEU A 86 -4.85 3.28 1.56
C LEU A 86 -3.55 3.74 2.23
N PRO A 87 -3.61 4.50 3.33
CA PRO A 87 -2.47 5.16 3.95
C PRO A 87 -1.24 4.31 4.31
N PRO A 88 -1.30 2.98 4.52
CA PRO A 88 -0.11 2.15 4.72
C PRO A 88 0.83 2.10 3.52
N PHE A 89 0.33 2.29 2.30
CA PHE A 89 1.11 2.29 1.07
C PHE A 89 1.80 3.63 0.83
N ASP A 90 2.84 3.63 0.00
CA ASP A 90 3.42 4.86 -0.51
C ASP A 90 2.48 5.51 -1.54
N PRO A 91 2.43 6.85 -1.64
CA PRO A 91 1.38 7.57 -2.38
C PRO A 91 1.25 7.14 -3.84
N GLU A 92 2.37 7.02 -4.56
CA GLU A 92 2.38 6.65 -5.97
C GLU A 92 1.82 5.24 -6.22
N MET A 93 1.97 4.32 -5.26
CA MET A 93 1.43 2.97 -5.37
C MET A 93 -0.10 2.92 -5.24
N THR A 94 -0.71 3.99 -4.73
CA THR A 94 -2.18 4.08 -4.58
C THR A 94 -2.88 4.81 -5.73
N THR A 95 -2.12 5.45 -6.62
CA THR A 95 -2.67 6.18 -7.78
C THR A 95 -3.59 5.33 -8.67
N PRO A 96 -3.27 4.05 -8.99
CA PRO A 96 -4.17 3.21 -9.77
C PRO A 96 -5.51 2.94 -9.08
N LEU A 97 -5.51 2.80 -7.74
CA LEU A 97 -6.73 2.59 -6.96
C LEU A 97 -7.62 3.84 -6.95
N LEU A 98 -6.99 5.01 -6.83
CA LEU A 98 -7.70 6.28 -6.91
C LEU A 98 -8.31 6.50 -8.30
N ALA A 99 -7.61 6.12 -9.36
CA ALA A 99 -8.13 6.15 -10.72
C ALA A 99 -9.34 5.21 -10.88
N ALA A 100 -9.25 3.97 -10.38
CA ALA A 100 -10.34 3.01 -10.40
C ALA A 100 -11.59 3.50 -9.66
N LEU A 101 -11.45 4.12 -8.48
CA LEU A 101 -12.56 4.74 -7.76
C LEU A 101 -13.30 5.76 -8.64
N ARG A 102 -12.54 6.67 -9.24
CA ARG A 102 -13.10 7.75 -10.08
C ARG A 102 -13.76 7.21 -11.33
N GLU A 103 -13.15 6.21 -11.97
CA GLU A 103 -13.74 5.54 -13.15
C GLU A 103 -15.10 4.88 -12.82
N LYS A 104 -15.22 4.33 -11.61
CA LYS A 104 -16.50 3.76 -11.11
C LYS A 104 -17.48 4.81 -10.60
N GLY A 105 -17.18 6.10 -10.77
CA GLY A 105 -18.07 7.19 -10.40
C GLY A 105 -18.11 7.50 -8.91
N VAL A 106 -17.13 7.03 -8.14
CA VAL A 106 -16.99 7.38 -6.72
C VAL A 106 -16.40 8.78 -6.61
N GLU A 107 -17.07 9.66 -5.89
CA GLU A 107 -16.51 10.95 -5.49
C GLU A 107 -15.48 10.72 -4.39
N VAL A 108 -14.22 11.11 -4.61
CA VAL A 108 -13.15 10.95 -3.61
C VAL A 108 -12.63 12.31 -3.18
N LEU A 109 -12.77 12.61 -1.90
CA LEU A 109 -12.39 13.86 -1.27
C LEU A 109 -11.27 13.59 -0.23
N LEU A 110 -10.02 13.78 -0.67
CA LEU A 110 -8.83 13.61 0.16
C LEU A 110 -8.47 14.94 0.85
N GLY A 111 -7.77 14.85 1.99
CA GLY A 111 -7.47 16.01 2.83
C GLY A 111 -8.70 16.58 3.54
N GLN A 112 -9.82 15.83 3.59
CA GLN A 112 -11.11 16.25 4.15
C GLN A 112 -11.59 15.29 5.24
N SER A 113 -12.26 15.83 6.24
CA SER A 113 -12.92 15.06 7.30
C SER A 113 -14.37 15.50 7.47
N ALA A 114 -15.19 14.62 8.02
CA ALA A 114 -16.50 15.03 8.52
C ALA A 114 -16.33 15.88 9.78
N GLU A 115 -16.86 17.09 9.79
CA GLU A 115 -16.84 18.02 10.92
C GLU A 115 -18.12 17.94 11.74
N ALA A 116 -19.25 17.77 11.09
CA ALA A 116 -20.57 17.58 11.72
C ALA A 116 -21.49 16.78 10.79
N ILE A 117 -22.42 16.06 11.40
CA ILE A 117 -23.50 15.36 10.70
C ILE A 117 -24.82 15.84 11.29
N THR A 118 -25.71 16.34 10.45
CA THR A 118 -27.03 16.84 10.88
C THR A 118 -28.13 16.02 10.25
N ALA A 119 -29.17 15.71 11.02
CA ALA A 119 -30.35 15.03 10.49
C ALA A 119 -31.06 15.90 9.45
N ASP A 120 -31.55 15.27 8.40
CA ASP A 120 -32.39 15.85 7.35
C ASP A 120 -33.69 15.03 7.24
N ALA A 121 -34.74 15.58 6.62
CA ALA A 121 -36.02 14.92 6.48
C ALA A 121 -35.95 13.55 5.76
N ARG A 122 -34.94 13.32 4.94
CA ARG A 122 -34.78 12.11 4.11
C ARG A 122 -33.41 11.42 4.28
N GLY A 123 -32.57 11.88 5.23
CA GLY A 123 -31.24 11.35 5.45
C GLY A 123 -30.43 12.21 6.40
N VAL A 124 -29.18 12.46 6.03
CA VAL A 124 -28.24 13.30 6.80
C VAL A 124 -27.43 14.18 5.86
N THR A 125 -27.01 15.33 6.35
CA THR A 125 -26.04 16.22 5.72
C THR A 125 -24.72 16.14 6.48
N VAL A 126 -23.65 15.74 5.78
CA VAL A 126 -22.28 15.70 6.30
C VAL A 126 -21.59 16.99 5.92
N ARG A 127 -21.24 17.82 6.91
CA ARG A 127 -20.39 18.99 6.71
C ARG A 127 -18.93 18.59 6.79
N LEU A 128 -18.15 19.04 5.82
CA LEU A 128 -16.73 18.76 5.68
C LEU A 128 -15.88 19.87 6.33
N THR A 129 -14.63 19.56 6.60
CA THR A 129 -13.64 20.54 7.10
C THR A 129 -13.39 21.72 6.15
N SER A 130 -13.70 21.56 4.86
CA SER A 130 -13.71 22.67 3.87
C SER A 130 -14.90 23.62 3.99
N GLY A 131 -15.90 23.26 4.81
CA GLY A 131 -17.21 23.94 4.85
C GLY A 131 -18.22 23.42 3.83
N GLU A 132 -17.83 22.64 2.86
CA GLU A 132 -18.75 22.01 1.92
C GLU A 132 -19.64 20.96 2.61
N CYS A 133 -20.79 20.68 2.00
CA CYS A 133 -21.74 19.71 2.53
C CYS A 133 -21.96 18.57 1.53
N ARG A 134 -22.17 17.34 2.03
CA ARG A 134 -22.60 16.19 1.25
C ARG A 134 -23.85 15.59 1.87
N TYR A 135 -24.91 15.47 1.07
CA TYR A 135 -26.11 14.77 1.47
C TYR A 135 -25.93 13.27 1.30
N ALA A 136 -26.36 12.49 2.29
CA ALA A 136 -26.35 11.03 2.27
C ALA A 136 -27.57 10.47 3.00
N GLN A 137 -27.95 9.24 2.69
CA GLN A 137 -28.93 8.45 3.44
C GLN A 137 -28.23 7.44 4.35
N LEU A 138 -26.95 7.21 4.12
CA LEU A 138 -26.09 6.31 4.87
C LEU A 138 -24.71 6.94 5.04
N VAL A 139 -24.19 6.94 6.27
CA VAL A 139 -22.79 7.30 6.57
C VAL A 139 -22.14 6.13 7.28
N VAL A 140 -20.93 5.74 6.85
CA VAL A 140 -20.17 4.69 7.54
C VAL A 140 -18.77 5.20 7.87
N PHE A 141 -18.40 5.11 9.15
CA PHE A 141 -17.05 5.38 9.62
C PHE A 141 -16.17 4.15 9.46
N GLY A 142 -15.16 4.25 8.57
CA GLY A 142 -14.09 3.29 8.34
C GLY A 142 -12.71 3.86 8.70
N VAL A 143 -12.61 4.66 9.77
CA VAL A 143 -11.40 5.43 10.13
C VAL A 143 -10.41 4.68 11.00
N GLY A 144 -10.53 3.36 11.05
CA GLY A 144 -9.66 2.46 11.80
C GLY A 144 -10.31 1.89 13.06
N VAL A 145 -9.50 1.18 13.82
CA VAL A 145 -9.90 0.47 15.04
C VAL A 145 -9.01 0.86 16.20
N ARG A 146 -9.50 0.68 17.42
CA ARG A 146 -8.73 0.81 18.67
C ARG A 146 -8.77 -0.50 19.44
N PRO A 147 -7.70 -0.86 20.17
CA PRO A 147 -7.69 -2.03 21.03
C PRO A 147 -8.85 -2.02 22.02
N GLU A 148 -9.51 -3.15 22.21
CA GLU A 148 -10.47 -3.32 23.30
C GLU A 148 -9.70 -3.75 24.56
N ASN A 149 -9.17 -2.78 25.28
CA ASN A 149 -8.28 -3.00 26.43
C ASN A 149 -8.94 -2.77 27.80
N ARG A 150 -10.23 -2.44 27.83
CA ARG A 150 -10.91 -2.02 29.06
C ARG A 150 -10.77 -3.04 30.20
N LEU A 151 -10.97 -4.33 29.90
CA LEU A 151 -10.83 -5.39 30.92
C LEU A 151 -9.39 -5.50 31.43
N ALA A 152 -8.41 -5.41 30.53
CA ALA A 152 -6.99 -5.45 30.89
C ALA A 152 -6.60 -4.29 31.81
N VAL A 153 -7.01 -3.06 31.45
CA VAL A 153 -6.72 -1.86 32.26
C VAL A 153 -7.42 -1.93 33.63
N GLN A 154 -8.68 -2.40 33.67
CA GLN A 154 -9.41 -2.58 34.94
C GLN A 154 -8.75 -3.66 35.82
N ALA A 155 -8.11 -4.66 35.23
CA ALA A 155 -7.34 -5.68 35.95
C ALA A 155 -5.92 -5.20 36.33
N GLY A 156 -5.54 -3.96 36.03
CA GLY A 156 -4.22 -3.40 36.36
C GLY A 156 -3.10 -3.83 35.40
N LEU A 157 -3.42 -4.41 34.25
CA LEU A 157 -2.43 -4.81 33.24
C LEU A 157 -1.89 -3.61 32.48
N GLU A 158 -0.62 -3.67 32.10
CA GLU A 158 0.03 -2.61 31.35
C GLU A 158 -0.51 -2.50 29.91
N ALA A 159 -0.78 -1.25 29.50
CA ALA A 159 -1.10 -0.90 28.12
C ALA A 159 -0.08 0.06 27.55
N GLY A 160 0.17 -0.01 26.24
CA GLY A 160 1.05 0.91 25.54
C GLY A 160 0.38 2.25 25.21
N PRO A 161 1.12 3.22 24.67
CA PRO A 161 0.64 4.58 24.41
C PRO A 161 -0.50 4.65 23.38
N ARG A 162 -0.67 3.61 22.53
CA ARG A 162 -1.77 3.48 21.58
C ARG A 162 -2.93 2.65 22.12
N GLY A 163 -2.85 2.25 23.40
CA GLY A 163 -3.88 1.47 24.07
C GLY A 163 -3.78 -0.04 23.88
N GLY A 164 -2.82 -0.56 23.13
CA GLY A 164 -2.61 -2.00 23.00
C GLY A 164 -2.13 -2.60 24.32
N ILE A 165 -2.66 -3.78 24.69
CA ILE A 165 -2.20 -4.54 25.85
C ILE A 165 -0.74 -4.91 25.60
N ARG A 166 0.17 -4.54 26.52
CA ARG A 166 1.58 -4.91 26.42
C ARG A 166 1.77 -6.39 26.68
N VAL A 167 2.51 -7.05 25.79
CA VAL A 167 2.90 -8.44 25.94
C VAL A 167 4.40 -8.61 25.63
N ASP A 168 4.99 -9.63 26.23
CA ASP A 168 6.36 -10.06 25.92
C ASP A 168 6.40 -10.96 24.65
N GLU A 169 7.57 -11.47 24.32
CA GLU A 169 7.76 -12.39 23.18
C GLU A 169 7.02 -13.74 23.32
N TYR A 170 6.55 -14.06 24.53
CA TYR A 170 5.74 -15.24 24.81
C TYR A 170 4.24 -14.94 24.90
N LEU A 171 3.85 -13.67 24.61
CA LEU A 171 2.48 -13.16 24.70
C LEU A 171 1.94 -13.07 26.12
N ARG A 172 2.81 -13.02 27.14
CA ARG A 172 2.42 -12.77 28.53
C ARG A 172 2.27 -11.26 28.73
N THR A 173 1.29 -10.90 29.52
CA THR A 173 1.07 -9.52 29.97
C THR A 173 2.01 -9.18 31.13
N SER A 174 1.78 -8.05 31.81
CA SER A 174 2.47 -7.71 33.06
C SER A 174 2.16 -8.69 34.21
N ASP A 175 1.09 -9.47 34.11
CA ASP A 175 0.80 -10.60 34.98
C ASP A 175 1.28 -11.89 34.31
N PRO A 176 2.14 -12.72 34.98
CA PRO A 176 2.71 -13.93 34.38
C PRO A 176 1.70 -15.05 34.13
N ASP A 177 0.51 -14.98 34.72
CA ASP A 177 -0.57 -15.93 34.53
C ASP A 177 -1.61 -15.49 33.51
N ILE A 178 -1.47 -14.26 32.97
CA ILE A 178 -2.38 -13.70 31.97
C ILE A 178 -1.63 -13.44 30.67
N TYR A 179 -2.18 -14.00 29.58
CA TYR A 179 -1.73 -13.81 28.20
C TYR A 179 -2.72 -12.91 27.47
N ALA A 180 -2.24 -12.18 26.45
CA ALA A 180 -3.12 -11.43 25.55
C ALA A 180 -2.72 -11.62 24.09
N VAL A 181 -3.71 -11.62 23.18
CA VAL A 181 -3.52 -11.92 21.75
C VAL A 181 -4.46 -11.13 20.86
N GLY A 182 -4.13 -11.08 19.57
CA GLY A 182 -4.97 -10.53 18.51
C GLY A 182 -4.90 -9.00 18.43
N ASP A 183 -5.97 -8.38 17.92
CA ASP A 183 -6.00 -6.94 17.62
C ASP A 183 -5.91 -6.05 18.87
N ALA A 184 -6.04 -6.65 20.06
CA ALA A 184 -5.95 -5.93 21.32
C ALA A 184 -4.53 -5.67 21.82
N VAL A 185 -3.50 -6.32 21.23
CA VAL A 185 -2.14 -6.28 21.77
C VAL A 185 -1.20 -5.36 21.01
N GLU A 186 -0.17 -4.88 21.71
CA GLU A 186 1.05 -4.33 21.12
C GLU A 186 2.16 -5.37 21.15
N THR A 187 2.74 -5.65 19.98
CA THR A 187 3.88 -6.56 19.80
C THR A 187 5.01 -5.86 19.06
N ASP A 188 6.17 -6.49 19.00
CA ASP A 188 7.27 -5.97 18.21
C ASP A 188 6.98 -6.09 16.71
N GLU A 189 7.33 -5.05 15.95
CA GLU A 189 7.35 -5.08 14.51
C GLU A 189 8.62 -5.80 14.03
N PHE A 190 8.41 -6.79 13.15
CA PHE A 190 9.53 -7.55 12.60
C PHE A 190 10.44 -6.65 11.76
N GLY A 191 11.73 -6.68 12.05
CA GLY A 191 12.77 -5.93 11.33
C GLY A 191 13.07 -4.55 11.88
N THR A 192 12.19 -3.92 12.67
CA THR A 192 12.46 -2.63 13.35
C THR A 192 12.63 -2.79 14.86
N GLY A 193 11.94 -3.76 15.46
CA GLY A 193 11.85 -3.93 16.91
C GLY A 193 11.00 -2.85 17.59
N GLU A 194 10.36 -1.92 16.83
CA GLU A 194 9.43 -0.97 17.40
C GLU A 194 8.14 -1.65 17.85
N ARG A 195 7.55 -1.14 18.92
CA ARG A 195 6.23 -1.60 19.37
C ARG A 195 5.15 -1.13 18.39
N ALA A 196 4.38 -2.08 17.89
CA ALA A 196 3.32 -1.83 16.92
C ALA A 196 2.02 -2.57 17.28
N GLN A 197 0.92 -1.95 16.92
CA GLN A 197 -0.40 -2.57 16.92
C GLN A 197 -0.77 -2.85 15.47
N VAL A 198 -0.94 -4.13 15.14
CA VAL A 198 -1.24 -4.58 13.78
C VAL A 198 -2.48 -5.47 13.81
N PRO A 199 -3.69 -4.87 13.63
CA PRO A 199 -4.96 -5.58 13.72
C PRO A 199 -5.23 -6.37 12.42
N LEU A 200 -4.57 -7.53 12.28
CA LEU A 200 -4.68 -8.44 11.15
C LEU A 200 -4.91 -9.88 11.63
N ALA A 201 -5.75 -10.60 10.90
CA ALA A 201 -6.14 -11.97 11.24
C ALA A 201 -4.96 -12.96 11.24
N GLY A 202 -3.99 -12.81 10.33
CA GLY A 202 -2.80 -13.65 10.27
C GLY A 202 -1.96 -13.62 11.56
N PRO A 203 -1.52 -12.43 12.02
CA PRO A 203 -0.89 -12.27 13.33
C PRO A 203 -1.73 -12.81 14.48
N ALA A 204 -3.03 -12.46 14.54
CA ALA A 204 -3.93 -12.89 15.61
C ALA A 204 -4.01 -14.43 15.75
N ASN A 205 -4.12 -15.15 14.64
CA ASN A 205 -4.16 -16.62 14.62
C ASN A 205 -2.84 -17.24 15.14
N ARG A 206 -1.69 -16.72 14.68
CA ARG A 206 -0.38 -17.20 15.17
C ARG A 206 -0.19 -16.91 16.66
N GLN A 207 -0.61 -15.74 17.13
CA GLN A 207 -0.55 -15.36 18.54
C GLN A 207 -1.41 -16.26 19.40
N GLY A 208 -2.64 -16.58 18.99
CA GLY A 208 -3.53 -17.48 19.71
C GLY A 208 -2.92 -18.87 19.91
N ARG A 209 -2.32 -19.44 18.86
CA ARG A 209 -1.61 -20.71 18.94
C ARG A 209 -0.39 -20.65 19.87
N ILE A 210 0.44 -19.61 19.75
CA ILE A 210 1.63 -19.43 20.58
C ILE A 210 1.27 -19.25 22.05
N ALA A 211 0.24 -18.48 22.36
CA ALA A 211 -0.27 -18.33 23.72
C ALA A 211 -0.72 -19.66 24.30
N ALA A 212 -1.48 -20.46 23.53
CA ALA A 212 -1.90 -21.79 23.96
C ALA A 212 -0.70 -22.70 24.22
N ASP A 213 0.30 -22.72 23.34
CA ASP A 213 1.55 -23.48 23.56
C ASP A 213 2.24 -23.06 24.86
N ASN A 214 2.29 -21.76 25.15
CA ASN A 214 2.97 -21.22 26.33
C ASN A 214 2.20 -21.49 27.63
N VAL A 215 0.87 -21.48 27.58
CA VAL A 215 0.01 -21.91 28.71
C VAL A 215 0.36 -23.34 29.15
N PHE A 216 0.70 -24.23 28.20
CA PHE A 216 1.12 -25.61 28.45
C PHE A 216 2.65 -25.79 28.56
N GLY A 217 3.42 -24.72 28.73
CA GLY A 217 4.85 -24.75 29.06
C GLY A 217 5.82 -24.95 27.89
N ARG A 218 5.37 -24.81 26.61
CA ARG A 218 6.22 -25.03 25.41
C ARG A 218 7.23 -23.93 25.11
N ARG A 219 7.14 -22.77 25.70
CA ARG A 219 8.07 -21.63 25.47
C ARG A 219 8.21 -21.22 23.99
N SER A 220 7.10 -21.16 23.28
CA SER A 220 7.03 -20.71 21.89
C SER A 220 7.13 -19.18 21.83
N LYS A 221 8.02 -18.65 20.98
CA LYS A 221 8.19 -17.19 20.80
C LYS A 221 7.40 -16.65 19.62
N TYR A 222 6.75 -15.52 19.82
CA TYR A 222 6.20 -14.71 18.75
C TYR A 222 7.29 -13.79 18.18
N ARG A 223 7.60 -13.93 16.91
CA ARG A 223 8.69 -13.21 16.23
C ARG A 223 8.32 -11.80 15.76
N GLY A 224 7.15 -11.33 16.13
CA GLY A 224 6.61 -10.06 15.64
C GLY A 224 5.85 -10.17 14.33
N THR A 225 5.44 -9.03 13.80
CA THR A 225 4.69 -8.92 12.55
C THR A 225 5.37 -7.94 11.59
N GLN A 226 5.32 -8.25 10.30
CA GLN A 226 5.74 -7.35 9.21
C GLN A 226 4.56 -6.71 8.48
N ALA A 227 3.36 -6.79 9.04
CA ALA A 227 2.14 -6.17 8.56
C ALA A 227 1.80 -6.50 7.09
N THR A 228 2.05 -7.76 6.66
CA THR A 228 1.66 -8.20 5.32
C THR A 228 0.14 -8.15 5.16
N ALA A 229 -0.32 -7.43 4.13
CA ALA A 229 -1.74 -7.20 3.89
C ALA A 229 -2.03 -7.14 2.38
N VAL A 230 -3.26 -7.50 2.02
CA VAL A 230 -3.76 -7.46 0.65
C VAL A 230 -5.18 -6.89 0.61
N LEU A 231 -5.50 -6.19 -0.46
CA LEU A 231 -6.82 -5.66 -0.79
C LEU A 231 -7.17 -6.05 -2.22
N GLY A 232 -8.36 -6.64 -2.42
CA GLY A 232 -9.01 -6.73 -3.73
C GLY A 232 -9.99 -5.56 -3.89
N PHE A 233 -9.97 -4.87 -5.04
CA PHE A 233 -10.72 -3.65 -5.20
C PHE A 233 -10.98 -3.33 -6.68
N PHE A 234 -12.23 -3.39 -7.14
CA PHE A 234 -12.65 -3.17 -8.53
C PHE A 234 -11.79 -3.88 -9.57
N GLY A 235 -11.44 -5.13 -9.31
CA GLY A 235 -10.57 -5.92 -10.20
C GLY A 235 -9.08 -5.62 -10.07
N HIS A 236 -8.69 -4.67 -9.22
CA HIS A 236 -7.30 -4.45 -8.83
C HIS A 236 -6.95 -5.21 -7.56
N THR A 237 -5.70 -5.59 -7.45
CA THR A 237 -5.09 -6.12 -6.22
C THR A 237 -4.02 -5.15 -5.76
N ALA A 238 -4.06 -4.76 -4.49
CA ALA A 238 -2.99 -4.01 -3.82
C ALA A 238 -2.49 -4.81 -2.63
N ALA A 239 -1.18 -5.07 -2.55
CA ALA A 239 -0.60 -5.82 -1.44
C ALA A 239 0.71 -5.19 -0.97
N ILE A 240 1.01 -5.34 0.32
CA ILE A 240 2.17 -4.74 0.98
C ILE A 240 2.76 -5.71 1.99
N THR A 241 4.07 -5.66 2.18
CA THR A 241 4.79 -6.35 3.26
C THR A 241 5.98 -5.54 3.75
N GLY A 242 6.28 -5.60 5.05
CA GLY A 242 7.40 -4.88 5.64
C GLY A 242 7.24 -3.36 5.64
N GLN A 243 8.34 -2.63 5.46
CA GLN A 243 8.38 -1.18 5.59
C GLN A 243 7.95 -0.45 4.33
N SER A 244 7.27 0.70 4.49
CA SER A 244 7.08 1.69 3.43
C SER A 244 8.16 2.78 3.49
N GLU A 245 8.31 3.60 2.44
CA GLU A 245 9.23 4.76 2.49
C GLU A 245 8.91 5.68 3.65
N ARG A 246 7.62 5.92 3.91
CA ARG A 246 7.19 6.76 5.03
C ARG A 246 7.67 6.22 6.37
N SER A 247 7.61 4.91 6.59
CA SER A 247 8.09 4.31 7.83
C SER A 247 9.61 4.37 7.92
N LEU A 248 10.35 4.10 6.84
CA LEU A 248 11.80 4.20 6.80
C LEU A 248 12.30 5.62 7.03
N LYS A 249 11.65 6.63 6.43
CA LYS A 249 11.93 8.06 6.66
C LYS A 249 11.71 8.44 8.12
N ARG A 250 10.59 8.01 8.74
CA ARG A 250 10.31 8.24 10.17
C ARG A 250 11.37 7.61 11.07
N LEU A 251 11.90 6.45 10.70
CA LEU A 251 12.95 5.74 11.43
C LEU A 251 14.37 6.29 11.18
N GLY A 252 14.53 7.23 10.26
CA GLY A 252 15.85 7.71 9.82
C GLY A 252 16.70 6.61 9.17
N ARG A 253 16.07 5.54 8.66
CA ARG A 253 16.75 4.40 8.06
C ARG A 253 17.01 4.63 6.60
N ALA A 254 18.28 4.49 6.18
CA ALA A 254 18.66 4.57 4.78
C ALA A 254 18.03 3.42 3.98
N TYR A 255 17.57 3.75 2.76
CA TYR A 255 17.00 2.76 1.83
C TYR A 255 17.25 3.21 0.38
N ARG A 256 17.15 2.24 -0.52
CA ARG A 256 16.96 2.45 -1.96
C ARG A 256 15.69 1.75 -2.39
N LYS A 257 15.21 2.12 -3.57
CA LYS A 257 13.98 1.54 -4.14
C LYS A 257 14.17 1.21 -5.61
N VAL A 258 13.40 0.24 -6.06
CA VAL A 258 13.23 -0.07 -7.48
C VAL A 258 11.77 -0.30 -7.78
N TYR A 259 11.39 0.00 -9.03
CA TYR A 259 10.07 -0.28 -9.57
C TYR A 259 10.21 -1.25 -10.75
N VAL A 260 9.30 -2.23 -10.79
CA VAL A 260 9.19 -3.19 -11.89
C VAL A 260 7.75 -3.21 -12.38
N HIS A 261 7.58 -3.06 -13.69
CA HIS A 261 6.29 -3.09 -14.36
C HIS A 261 6.24 -4.31 -15.28
N SER A 262 5.76 -5.43 -14.77
CA SER A 262 5.71 -6.70 -15.48
C SER A 262 4.28 -7.22 -15.61
N ALA A 263 4.05 -8.16 -16.53
CA ALA A 263 2.83 -8.95 -16.50
C ALA A 263 2.93 -10.07 -15.44
N HIS A 264 1.78 -10.55 -14.95
CA HIS A 264 1.74 -11.62 -13.94
C HIS A 264 2.15 -13.00 -14.52
N HIS A 265 2.08 -13.17 -15.83
CA HIS A 265 2.61 -14.31 -16.59
C HIS A 265 3.15 -13.86 -17.95
N ALA A 266 3.59 -14.79 -18.78
CA ALA A 266 4.17 -14.48 -20.09
C ALA A 266 3.20 -13.64 -20.94
N GLY A 267 3.65 -12.47 -21.40
CA GLY A 267 2.81 -11.50 -22.09
C GLY A 267 2.26 -11.96 -23.44
N TYR A 268 2.85 -13.01 -24.03
CA TYR A 268 2.35 -13.64 -25.26
C TYR A 268 1.25 -14.69 -25.00
N TYR A 269 1.02 -15.08 -23.73
CA TYR A 269 -0.05 -15.99 -23.35
C TYR A 269 -1.32 -15.17 -23.04
N PRO A 270 -2.51 -15.63 -23.51
CA PRO A 270 -3.76 -14.88 -23.33
C PRO A 270 -4.10 -14.60 -21.87
N GLY A 271 -4.67 -13.44 -21.59
CA GLY A 271 -5.12 -13.04 -20.25
C GLY A 271 -4.03 -12.43 -19.37
N ALA A 272 -2.88 -12.06 -19.96
CA ALA A 272 -1.81 -11.42 -19.20
C ALA A 272 -2.23 -10.03 -18.67
N GLU A 273 -2.18 -9.85 -17.34
CA GLU A 273 -2.48 -8.60 -16.66
C GLU A 273 -1.21 -7.97 -16.09
N GLY A 274 -1.15 -6.65 -16.18
CA GLY A 274 0.00 -5.89 -15.70
C GLY A 274 -0.01 -5.69 -14.18
N MET A 275 1.19 -5.65 -13.61
CA MET A 275 1.41 -5.23 -12.23
C MET A 275 2.59 -4.28 -12.11
N THR A 276 2.58 -3.48 -11.05
CA THR A 276 3.71 -2.69 -10.59
C THR A 276 4.16 -3.26 -9.25
N LEU A 277 5.44 -3.62 -9.13
CA LEU A 277 6.09 -3.94 -7.87
C LEU A 277 7.06 -2.82 -7.51
N LYS A 278 7.07 -2.44 -6.23
CA LYS A 278 8.06 -1.56 -5.60
C LYS A 278 8.76 -2.36 -4.53
N VAL A 279 10.09 -2.39 -4.54
CA VAL A 279 10.91 -3.09 -3.54
C VAL A 279 11.84 -2.08 -2.88
N LEU A 280 11.87 -2.11 -1.54
CA LEU A 280 12.72 -1.27 -0.69
C LEU A 280 13.81 -2.15 -0.07
N PHE A 281 15.05 -1.68 -0.11
CA PHE A 281 16.19 -2.43 0.39
C PHE A 281 17.28 -1.52 0.99
N ASP A 282 18.08 -2.08 1.84
CA ASP A 282 19.22 -1.42 2.47
C ASP A 282 20.35 -1.16 1.45
N PRO A 283 20.85 0.07 1.31
CA PRO A 283 21.84 0.40 0.27
C PRO A 283 23.21 -0.23 0.48
N GLY A 284 23.58 -0.60 1.71
CA GLY A 284 24.88 -1.19 2.02
C GLY A 284 24.90 -2.70 1.88
N SER A 285 23.86 -3.38 2.37
CA SER A 285 23.79 -4.84 2.42
C SER A 285 22.92 -5.45 1.33
N GLY A 286 22.07 -4.67 0.69
CA GLY A 286 21.04 -5.18 -0.23
C GLY A 286 19.87 -5.89 0.47
N ARG A 287 19.84 -5.94 1.81
CA ARG A 287 18.80 -6.61 2.57
C ARG A 287 17.43 -6.02 2.29
N LEU A 288 16.44 -6.87 2.07
CA LEU A 288 15.05 -6.45 1.81
C LEU A 288 14.44 -5.83 3.06
N LEU A 289 13.77 -4.68 2.88
CA LEU A 289 13.12 -3.92 3.95
C LEU A 289 11.60 -3.95 3.84
N GLY A 290 11.09 -3.98 2.62
CA GLY A 290 9.66 -4.02 2.35
C GLY A 290 9.35 -4.04 0.87
N ALA A 291 8.10 -4.33 0.55
CA ALA A 291 7.62 -4.35 -0.82
C ALA A 291 6.14 -3.98 -0.91
N GLN A 292 5.76 -3.41 -2.05
CA GLN A 292 4.39 -3.08 -2.38
C GLN A 292 4.10 -3.52 -3.81
N GLY A 293 2.89 -4.00 -4.04
CA GLY A 293 2.42 -4.37 -5.36
C GLY A 293 1.04 -3.83 -5.64
N VAL A 294 0.78 -3.39 -6.87
CA VAL A 294 -0.54 -2.98 -7.35
C VAL A 294 -0.72 -3.43 -8.81
N GLY A 295 -1.89 -3.91 -9.14
CA GLY A 295 -2.20 -4.39 -10.49
C GLY A 295 -3.41 -5.29 -10.52
N GLY A 296 -3.49 -6.14 -11.53
CA GLY A 296 -4.50 -7.19 -11.67
C GLY A 296 -4.12 -8.47 -10.93
N ALA A 297 -4.18 -9.59 -11.62
CA ALA A 297 -3.89 -10.91 -11.07
C ALA A 297 -2.41 -11.07 -10.64
N GLY A 298 -2.18 -11.91 -9.62
CA GLY A 298 -0.85 -12.40 -9.21
C GLY A 298 0.02 -11.41 -8.44
N VAL A 299 -0.51 -10.26 -8.02
CA VAL A 299 0.17 -9.31 -7.12
C VAL A 299 0.38 -9.94 -5.75
N ASP A 300 -0.67 -10.56 -5.20
CA ASP A 300 -0.65 -11.28 -3.93
C ASP A 300 0.44 -12.34 -3.88
N LYS A 301 0.53 -13.19 -4.93
CA LYS A 301 1.57 -14.22 -5.06
C LYS A 301 2.98 -13.62 -4.95
N ARG A 302 3.25 -12.49 -5.61
CA ARG A 302 4.59 -11.85 -5.58
C ARG A 302 4.87 -11.21 -4.23
N ILE A 303 3.87 -10.61 -3.61
CA ILE A 303 4.04 -10.05 -2.26
C ILE A 303 4.21 -11.16 -1.23
N ASP A 304 3.57 -12.32 -1.36
CA ASP A 304 3.83 -13.48 -0.49
C ASP A 304 5.27 -13.98 -0.59
N VAL A 305 5.81 -14.10 -1.83
CA VAL A 305 7.22 -14.46 -2.04
C VAL A 305 8.15 -13.42 -1.37
N LEU A 306 7.89 -12.13 -1.59
CA LEU A 306 8.68 -11.04 -1.00
C LEU A 306 8.50 -10.98 0.53
N ALA A 307 7.33 -11.32 1.06
CA ALA A 307 7.10 -11.41 2.50
C ALA A 307 7.95 -12.50 3.15
N VAL A 308 8.05 -13.68 2.52
CA VAL A 308 8.94 -14.75 2.96
C VAL A 308 10.40 -14.31 2.89
N ALA A 309 10.80 -13.65 1.79
CA ALA A 309 12.16 -13.15 1.60
C ALA A 309 12.54 -12.09 2.66
N VAL A 310 11.66 -11.12 2.96
CA VAL A 310 11.86 -10.14 4.04
C VAL A 310 12.00 -10.85 5.39
N GLN A 311 11.12 -11.81 5.69
CA GLN A 311 11.15 -12.55 6.97
C GLN A 311 12.38 -13.44 7.11
N ALA A 312 12.91 -13.99 6.02
CA ALA A 312 14.13 -14.76 5.98
C ALA A 312 15.40 -13.87 6.03
N GLY A 313 15.27 -12.55 5.91
CA GLY A 313 16.38 -11.62 5.89
C GLY A 313 17.20 -11.66 4.60
N MET A 314 16.56 -12.07 3.50
CA MET A 314 17.18 -12.15 2.19
C MET A 314 17.54 -10.78 1.62
N THR A 315 18.41 -10.79 0.62
CA THR A 315 18.93 -9.64 -0.09
C THR A 315 18.35 -9.55 -1.51
N VAL A 316 18.61 -8.44 -2.19
CA VAL A 316 18.27 -8.28 -3.61
C VAL A 316 18.99 -9.29 -4.51
N TYR A 317 20.16 -9.77 -4.10
CA TYR A 317 20.91 -10.79 -4.83
C TYR A 317 20.25 -12.17 -4.73
N ASP A 318 19.65 -12.50 -3.57
CA ASP A 318 18.86 -13.71 -3.42
C ASP A 318 17.62 -13.71 -4.34
N LEU A 319 17.02 -12.53 -4.58
CA LEU A 319 15.91 -12.40 -5.53
C LEU A 319 16.34 -12.67 -6.98
N GLU A 320 17.58 -12.33 -7.36
CA GLU A 320 18.11 -12.65 -8.70
C GLU A 320 18.17 -14.15 -8.93
N GLU A 321 18.62 -14.90 -7.91
CA GLU A 321 18.87 -16.35 -7.98
C GLU A 321 17.67 -17.20 -7.60
N MET A 322 16.55 -16.56 -7.18
CA MET A 322 15.38 -17.28 -6.68
C MET A 322 14.73 -18.11 -7.79
N GLU A 323 14.63 -19.42 -7.59
CA GLU A 323 13.97 -20.35 -8.49
C GLU A 323 12.46 -20.36 -8.21
N LEU A 324 11.68 -19.80 -9.12
CA LEU A 324 10.22 -19.71 -9.02
C LEU A 324 9.55 -20.53 -10.10
N CYS A 325 8.33 -21.01 -9.83
CA CYS A 325 7.56 -21.83 -10.78
C CYS A 325 7.29 -21.08 -12.08
N TYR A 326 7.61 -21.73 -13.22
CA TYR A 326 7.34 -21.20 -14.54
C TYR A 326 6.63 -22.19 -15.46
N ALA A 327 5.55 -21.73 -16.02
CA ALA A 327 5.00 -22.10 -17.32
C ALA A 327 4.25 -20.88 -17.85
N PRO A 328 4.07 -20.68 -19.17
CA PRO A 328 3.56 -19.43 -19.75
C PRO A 328 2.27 -18.89 -19.16
N GLN A 329 1.36 -19.77 -18.74
CA GLN A 329 0.07 -19.41 -18.15
C GLN A 329 0.15 -19.06 -16.63
N PHE A 330 1.29 -19.33 -15.95
CA PHE A 330 1.46 -19.10 -14.51
C PHE A 330 2.48 -18.04 -14.16
N GLY A 331 3.43 -17.76 -15.06
CA GLY A 331 4.52 -16.85 -14.78
C GLY A 331 5.34 -16.51 -16.02
N SER A 332 6.51 -15.95 -15.80
CA SER A 332 7.54 -15.69 -16.80
C SER A 332 8.84 -16.33 -16.33
N ALA A 333 9.72 -16.71 -17.25
CA ALA A 333 11.03 -17.29 -16.92
C ALA A 333 11.88 -16.33 -16.05
N LYS A 334 11.66 -15.03 -16.21
CA LYS A 334 12.09 -13.97 -15.27
C LYS A 334 10.84 -13.44 -14.59
N ASP A 335 10.51 -14.03 -13.43
CA ASP A 335 9.37 -13.57 -12.64
C ASP A 335 9.54 -12.10 -12.24
N PRO A 336 8.47 -11.33 -12.04
CA PRO A 336 8.55 -9.97 -11.51
C PRO A 336 9.44 -9.81 -10.26
N VAL A 337 9.50 -10.84 -9.40
CA VAL A 337 10.39 -10.88 -8.23
C VAL A 337 11.86 -10.94 -8.65
N ASN A 338 12.22 -11.83 -9.61
CA ASN A 338 13.58 -11.90 -10.15
C ASN A 338 13.95 -10.59 -10.85
N MET A 339 13.01 -9.98 -11.59
CA MET A 339 13.25 -8.70 -12.24
C MET A 339 13.56 -7.58 -11.23
N ALA A 340 12.89 -7.57 -10.09
CA ALA A 340 13.20 -6.63 -9.01
C ALA A 340 14.62 -6.87 -8.47
N GLY A 341 15.02 -8.13 -8.30
CA GLY A 341 16.39 -8.52 -7.94
C GLY A 341 17.42 -8.01 -8.95
N PHE A 342 17.24 -8.29 -10.25
CA PHE A 342 18.15 -7.85 -11.31
C PHE A 342 18.33 -6.33 -11.34
N VAL A 343 17.24 -5.56 -11.23
CA VAL A 343 17.31 -4.09 -11.23
C VAL A 343 18.03 -3.59 -9.98
N ALA A 344 17.66 -4.11 -8.81
CA ALA A 344 18.23 -3.67 -7.53
C ALA A 344 19.69 -4.11 -7.36
N GLY A 345 20.02 -5.35 -7.73
CA GLY A 345 21.39 -5.87 -7.70
C GLY A 345 22.31 -5.11 -8.66
N GLY A 346 21.86 -4.86 -9.90
CA GLY A 346 22.61 -4.04 -10.86
C GLY A 346 22.84 -2.62 -10.37
N LEU A 347 21.84 -2.04 -9.67
CA LEU A 347 21.98 -0.71 -9.05
C LEU A 347 23.04 -0.70 -7.93
N LEU A 348 23.09 -1.73 -7.08
CA LEU A 348 24.10 -1.84 -6.01
C LEU A 348 25.49 -2.14 -6.52
N ARG A 349 25.62 -2.93 -7.61
CA ARG A 349 26.91 -3.20 -8.26
C ARG A 349 27.46 -1.99 -9.05
N GLY A 350 26.62 -0.94 -9.26
CA GLY A 350 27.01 0.20 -10.07
C GLY A 350 26.97 -0.06 -11.57
N ASP A 351 26.25 -1.07 -12.03
CA ASP A 351 26.12 -1.43 -13.44
C ASP A 351 25.54 -0.28 -14.27
N HIS A 352 24.67 0.53 -13.68
CA HIS A 352 24.10 1.74 -14.26
C HIS A 352 23.67 2.72 -13.18
N PRO A 353 23.88 4.03 -13.38
CA PRO A 353 23.26 5.05 -12.56
C PRO A 353 21.73 5.06 -12.74
N GLN A 354 21.00 5.25 -11.64
CA GLN A 354 19.55 5.39 -11.64
C GLN A 354 19.13 6.56 -10.75
N VAL A 355 18.13 7.29 -11.18
CA VAL A 355 17.51 8.39 -10.44
C VAL A 355 16.00 8.17 -10.35
N ASP A 356 15.41 8.55 -9.21
CA ASP A 356 13.98 8.51 -9.02
C ASP A 356 13.33 9.81 -9.49
N TRP A 357 12.04 9.73 -9.88
CA TRP A 357 11.31 10.89 -10.40
C TRP A 357 11.30 12.07 -9.42
N GLU A 358 11.14 11.81 -8.13
CA GLU A 358 11.10 12.86 -7.10
C GLU A 358 12.41 13.68 -7.08
N ALA A 359 13.55 13.03 -7.28
CA ALA A 359 14.85 13.72 -7.35
C ALA A 359 14.96 14.56 -8.63
N VAL A 360 14.47 14.05 -9.77
CA VAL A 360 14.41 14.79 -11.03
C VAL A 360 13.50 16.01 -10.91
N ALA A 361 12.32 15.83 -10.33
CA ALA A 361 11.34 16.91 -10.16
C ALA A 361 11.78 17.99 -9.17
N ALA A 362 12.64 17.66 -8.21
CA ALA A 362 13.17 18.58 -7.20
C ALA A 362 14.51 19.22 -7.61
N ALA A 363 15.09 18.85 -8.76
CA ALA A 363 16.38 19.34 -9.17
C ALA A 363 16.33 20.84 -9.50
N ALA A 364 17.24 21.62 -8.90
CA ALA A 364 17.36 23.07 -9.16
C ALA A 364 17.85 23.36 -10.59
N ASP A 365 18.70 22.46 -11.12
CA ASP A 365 19.18 22.46 -12.50
C ASP A 365 18.68 21.18 -13.16
N PRO A 366 17.56 21.24 -13.91
CA PRO A 366 16.93 20.04 -14.47
C PRO A 366 17.84 19.35 -15.51
N PRO A 367 18.01 18.02 -15.42
CA PRO A 367 18.73 17.26 -16.44
C PRO A 367 18.01 17.29 -17.77
N LEU A 368 18.70 16.95 -18.86
CA LEU A 368 18.04 16.62 -20.11
C LEU A 368 17.24 15.33 -19.94
N LEU A 369 15.92 15.40 -20.11
CA LEU A 369 15.06 14.22 -20.16
C LEU A 369 15.09 13.64 -21.58
N LEU A 370 15.58 12.41 -21.72
CA LEU A 370 15.71 11.71 -22.99
C LEU A 370 14.72 10.54 -23.07
N ASP A 371 13.65 10.71 -23.86
CA ASP A 371 12.72 9.64 -24.16
C ASP A 371 13.27 8.73 -25.25
N VAL A 372 13.62 7.51 -24.89
CA VAL A 372 14.20 6.54 -25.84
C VAL A 372 13.17 5.55 -26.39
N ARG A 373 11.89 5.88 -26.26
CA ARG A 373 10.78 5.14 -26.88
C ARG A 373 10.67 5.51 -28.38
N THR A 374 9.80 4.76 -29.07
CA THR A 374 9.49 5.09 -30.46
C THR A 374 8.79 6.45 -30.57
N PRO A 375 8.86 7.13 -31.76
CA PRO A 375 8.12 8.36 -31.99
C PRO A 375 6.62 8.26 -31.74
N ALA A 376 6.03 7.10 -32.03
CA ALA A 376 4.60 6.85 -31.81
C ALA A 376 4.27 6.81 -30.31
N GLU A 377 5.10 6.13 -29.48
CA GLU A 377 4.93 6.12 -28.03
C GLU A 377 5.10 7.54 -27.42
N TYR A 378 6.07 8.32 -27.96
CA TYR A 378 6.29 9.71 -27.54
C TYR A 378 5.09 10.59 -27.87
N ALA A 379 4.57 10.48 -29.09
CA ALA A 379 3.40 11.27 -29.53
C ALA A 379 2.13 10.94 -28.73
N ALA A 380 1.99 9.68 -28.27
CA ALA A 380 0.87 9.25 -27.43
C ALA A 380 0.92 9.82 -26.00
N GLY A 381 2.07 10.32 -25.56
CA GLY A 381 2.27 10.96 -24.27
C GLY A 381 3.71 10.81 -23.78
N HIS A 382 4.27 11.88 -23.22
CA HIS A 382 5.66 11.94 -22.76
C HIS A 382 5.81 12.86 -21.54
N ILE A 383 7.00 12.85 -20.92
CA ILE A 383 7.32 13.80 -19.85
C ILE A 383 7.58 15.18 -20.48
N ALA A 384 6.88 16.19 -20.01
CA ALA A 384 6.99 17.54 -20.56
C ALA A 384 8.46 18.02 -20.58
N GLY A 385 8.89 18.60 -21.71
CA GLY A 385 10.25 19.08 -21.91
C GLY A 385 11.28 18.00 -22.28
N SER A 386 10.86 16.74 -22.44
CA SER A 386 11.75 15.68 -22.91
C SER A 386 12.00 15.75 -24.42
N VAL A 387 13.16 15.24 -24.83
CA VAL A 387 13.55 15.07 -26.24
C VAL A 387 13.40 13.60 -26.60
N ASN A 388 12.84 13.31 -27.78
CA ASN A 388 12.71 11.91 -28.26
C ASN A 388 13.88 11.55 -29.16
N LEU A 389 14.60 10.49 -28.76
CA LEU A 389 15.63 9.86 -29.56
C LEU A 389 15.57 8.35 -29.29
N PRO A 390 14.97 7.55 -30.17
CA PRO A 390 14.80 6.12 -29.95
C PRO A 390 16.13 5.41 -29.64
N VAL A 391 16.08 4.40 -28.75
CA VAL A 391 17.29 3.67 -28.33
C VAL A 391 18.01 3.00 -29.50
N ASP A 392 17.28 2.60 -30.54
CA ASP A 392 17.82 1.94 -31.72
C ASP A 392 18.67 2.90 -32.56
N ASP A 393 18.33 4.20 -32.61
CA ASP A 393 19.04 5.24 -33.34
C ASP A 393 20.14 5.92 -32.47
N LEU A 394 20.14 5.69 -31.15
CA LEU A 394 20.91 6.45 -30.19
C LEU A 394 22.42 6.44 -30.49
N ARG A 395 23.01 5.30 -30.88
CA ARG A 395 24.45 5.18 -31.14
C ARG A 395 24.93 6.04 -32.28
N GLU A 396 24.12 6.20 -33.31
CA GLU A 396 24.45 6.97 -34.51
C GLU A 396 24.23 8.48 -34.30
N ARG A 397 23.37 8.83 -33.32
CA ARG A 397 22.92 10.21 -33.12
C ARG A 397 23.42 10.83 -31.80
N LEU A 398 24.42 10.26 -31.15
CA LEU A 398 24.99 10.75 -29.89
C LEU A 398 25.48 12.20 -29.99
N ALA A 399 25.92 12.64 -31.18
CA ALA A 399 26.40 14.01 -31.43
C ALA A 399 25.28 15.09 -31.30
N GLU A 400 24.01 14.70 -31.33
CA GLU A 400 22.87 15.60 -31.17
C GLU A 400 22.62 15.95 -29.69
N LEU A 401 23.20 15.19 -28.76
CA LEU A 401 22.97 15.37 -27.33
C LEU A 401 24.00 16.35 -26.72
N PRO A 402 23.56 17.24 -25.82
CA PRO A 402 24.44 18.16 -25.10
C PRO A 402 25.36 17.38 -24.14
N ARG A 403 26.60 17.86 -24.00
CA ARG A 403 27.59 17.30 -23.07
C ARG A 403 27.80 18.12 -21.80
N ASP A 404 27.18 19.29 -21.76
CA ASP A 404 27.32 20.28 -20.69
C ASP A 404 26.32 20.11 -19.53
N ARG A 405 25.44 19.12 -19.62
CA ARG A 405 24.47 18.79 -18.56
C ARG A 405 24.17 17.30 -18.47
N PRO A 406 23.76 16.80 -17.29
CA PRO A 406 23.36 15.43 -17.11
C PRO A 406 22.17 15.01 -17.99
N VAL A 407 22.14 13.75 -18.42
CA VAL A 407 21.06 13.15 -19.21
C VAL A 407 20.32 12.11 -18.37
N VAL A 408 19.01 12.22 -18.25
CA VAL A 408 18.15 11.18 -17.67
C VAL A 408 17.36 10.51 -18.76
N ALA A 409 17.77 9.29 -19.11
CA ALA A 409 17.12 8.49 -20.12
C ALA A 409 15.90 7.76 -19.52
N TYR A 410 14.80 7.68 -20.24
CA TYR A 410 13.65 6.90 -19.84
C TYR A 410 12.97 6.22 -21.01
N CYS A 411 12.34 5.07 -20.73
CA CYS A 411 11.41 4.42 -21.64
C CYS A 411 10.10 4.13 -20.92
N GLN A 412 9.30 3.20 -21.44
CA GLN A 412 8.00 2.87 -20.84
C GLN A 412 8.09 2.29 -19.42
N VAL A 413 9.07 1.37 -19.16
CA VAL A 413 9.18 0.60 -17.91
C VAL A 413 10.61 0.53 -17.34
N GLY A 414 11.57 1.27 -17.92
CA GLY A 414 12.96 1.35 -17.46
C GLY A 414 13.97 0.50 -18.25
N GLN A 415 13.58 -0.57 -18.96
CA GLN A 415 14.53 -1.48 -19.61
C GLN A 415 15.30 -0.86 -20.80
N ARG A 416 14.61 -0.23 -21.76
CA ARG A 416 15.26 0.50 -22.86
C ARG A 416 16.04 1.72 -22.35
N GLY A 417 15.53 2.36 -21.27
CA GLY A 417 16.23 3.44 -20.55
C GLY A 417 17.55 2.95 -19.96
N TYR A 418 17.57 1.75 -19.35
CA TYR A 418 18.81 1.12 -18.90
C TYR A 418 19.82 0.93 -20.06
N LEU A 419 19.38 0.35 -21.19
CA LEU A 419 20.25 0.17 -22.35
C LEU A 419 20.81 1.52 -22.86
N ALA A 420 19.96 2.53 -22.98
CA ALA A 420 20.36 3.88 -23.37
C ALA A 420 21.38 4.49 -22.39
N THR A 421 21.14 4.36 -21.09
CA THR A 421 22.08 4.83 -20.05
C THR A 421 23.44 4.16 -20.18
N ARG A 422 23.49 2.86 -20.44
CA ARG A 422 24.73 2.13 -20.70
C ARG A 422 25.48 2.66 -21.93
N ILE A 423 24.75 2.95 -23.01
CA ILE A 423 25.34 3.54 -24.24
C ILE A 423 25.92 4.93 -23.94
N LEU A 424 25.14 5.78 -23.26
CA LEU A 424 25.53 7.14 -22.93
C LEU A 424 26.77 7.19 -22.02
N VAL A 425 26.77 6.41 -20.95
CA VAL A 425 27.90 6.33 -20.00
C VAL A 425 29.18 5.86 -20.72
N GLN A 426 29.08 4.82 -21.58
CA GLN A 426 30.22 4.34 -22.37
C GLN A 426 30.72 5.37 -23.37
N ALA A 427 29.85 6.27 -23.84
CA ALA A 427 30.22 7.38 -24.72
C ALA A 427 30.70 8.64 -23.97
N GLY A 428 30.86 8.55 -22.62
CA GLY A 428 31.39 9.62 -21.78
C GLY A 428 30.36 10.69 -21.38
N PHE A 429 29.06 10.42 -21.47
CA PHE A 429 28.01 11.29 -20.93
C PHE A 429 27.82 11.04 -19.43
N GLU A 430 27.51 12.10 -18.70
CA GLU A 430 26.90 11.99 -17.38
C GLU A 430 25.43 11.61 -17.58
N ALA A 431 25.07 10.34 -17.32
CA ALA A 431 23.75 9.83 -17.62
C ALA A 431 23.22 8.90 -16.54
N ALA A 432 21.90 8.91 -16.33
CA ALA A 432 21.18 8.01 -15.44
C ALA A 432 19.88 7.48 -16.08
N ASN A 433 19.41 6.32 -15.64
CA ASN A 433 18.12 5.77 -15.99
C ASN A 433 17.04 6.29 -15.04
N LEU A 434 15.90 6.72 -15.54
CA LEU A 434 14.74 7.03 -14.72
C LEU A 434 14.12 5.71 -14.20
N GLY A 435 14.13 5.53 -12.88
CA GLY A 435 13.63 4.32 -12.22
C GLY A 435 12.17 4.01 -12.58
N GLY A 436 11.94 2.81 -13.19
CA GLY A 436 10.63 2.38 -13.65
C GLY A 436 10.06 3.16 -14.86
N GLY A 437 10.77 4.16 -15.37
CA GLY A 437 10.44 4.88 -16.60
C GLY A 437 9.13 5.68 -16.56
N TYR A 438 8.51 5.84 -17.74
CA TYR A 438 7.29 6.64 -17.92
C TYR A 438 6.10 6.13 -17.10
N LYS A 439 5.95 4.82 -16.93
CA LYS A 439 4.89 4.28 -16.07
C LYS A 439 5.03 4.74 -14.62
N THR A 440 6.23 4.72 -14.06
CA THR A 440 6.45 5.23 -12.69
C THR A 440 6.22 6.75 -12.61
N TYR A 441 6.67 7.51 -13.61
CA TYR A 441 6.35 8.94 -13.70
C TYR A 441 4.83 9.18 -13.63
N LEU A 442 4.03 8.41 -14.37
CA LEU A 442 2.57 8.56 -14.35
C LEU A 442 1.95 8.26 -12.97
N LEU A 443 2.54 7.36 -12.18
CA LEU A 443 2.08 7.08 -10.82
C LEU A 443 2.28 8.29 -9.89
N HIS A 444 3.26 9.13 -10.15
CA HIS A 444 3.53 10.37 -9.40
C HIS A 444 2.69 11.56 -9.88
N GLN A 445 1.95 11.42 -10.98
CA GLN A 445 1.09 12.52 -11.43
C GLN A 445 -0.22 12.52 -10.65
N PRO A 446 -0.71 13.71 -10.24
CA PRO A 446 -2.06 13.79 -9.70
C PRO A 446 -3.02 13.25 -10.77
N THR A 447 -3.87 12.30 -10.39
CA THR A 447 -4.95 11.85 -11.27
C THR A 447 -5.84 13.06 -11.54
N SER A 448 -5.59 13.77 -12.62
CA SER A 448 -6.46 14.85 -13.08
C SER A 448 -7.86 14.26 -13.30
N VAL A 449 -8.85 14.94 -12.78
CA VAL A 449 -10.24 14.75 -13.24
C VAL A 449 -10.18 15.00 -14.75
N ALA A 450 -10.21 13.94 -15.55
CA ALA A 450 -10.44 14.09 -16.98
C ALA A 450 -11.76 14.86 -17.09
N GLY A 451 -11.69 16.10 -17.58
CA GLY A 451 -12.82 16.96 -17.70
C GLY A 451 -13.94 16.24 -18.44
N ARG A 452 -15.09 16.07 -17.77
CA ARG A 452 -16.34 15.98 -18.52
C ARG A 452 -16.45 17.30 -19.31
N THR A 453 -16.05 17.25 -20.56
CA THR A 453 -16.64 18.17 -21.54
C THR A 453 -18.11 17.79 -21.61
N ASP A 454 -18.96 18.64 -21.06
CA ASP A 454 -20.40 18.61 -21.30
C ASP A 454 -20.64 18.49 -22.81
N ARG A 455 -21.30 17.40 -23.22
CA ARG A 455 -22.16 17.34 -24.40
C ARG A 455 -23.43 16.60 -24.01
#